data_41afb28a48abd7355a62af2cf8955d72
#
_entry.id   41afb28a48abd7355a62af2cf8955d72
#
_cell.length_a   1.000
_cell.length_b   1.000
_cell.length_c   1.000
_cell.angle_alpha   90.00
_cell.angle_beta   90.00
_cell.angle_gamma   90.00
#
_symmetry.space_group_name_H-M   'P 1'
#
loop_
_entity.id
_entity.type
_entity.pdbx_description
1 polymer ?
#
loop_
_entity_poly.entity_id
_entity_poly.type
_entity_poly.pdbx_seq_one_letter_code
_entity_poly.pdbx_strand_id
1 'polypeptide(L)'
;VPPPSGDPEAPFRMLVSLLDRDNFLGRILTGRIMSGTLKVNSPIHALNPDSTVAEIGRASKIFAFRGLERVAVDQAVAGDIIALAGLTKATVADTIAEQSVSEALAAQPIDPPTLSMTFSVNDSPYAGKDGSKVTSRMIADRLAREAEGNVAIRITELPSKDAFEVA
;
A
#
# COMPACT_ATOMS: atom_id res chain seq x y z
N VAL A 1 27.67 -5.50 13.20
CA VAL A 1 26.90 -5.44 11.95
C VAL A 1 27.23 -4.10 11.30
N PRO A 2 27.68 -4.05 10.03
CA PRO A 2 27.93 -2.79 9.36
C PRO A 2 26.64 -1.98 9.22
N PRO A 3 26.70 -0.62 9.20
CA PRO A 3 25.53 0.20 8.96
C PRO A 3 24.96 -0.08 7.56
N PRO A 4 23.67 0.19 7.35
CA PRO A 4 23.06 0.04 6.03
C PRO A 4 23.73 0.95 5.01
N SER A 5 23.97 0.42 3.81
CA SER A 5 24.52 1.20 2.70
C SER A 5 23.44 2.14 2.13
N GLY A 6 23.81 3.36 1.82
CA GLY A 6 22.96 4.35 1.17
C GLY A 6 23.63 5.72 1.21
N ASP A 7 23.41 6.54 0.19
CA ASP A 7 23.92 7.90 0.12
C ASP A 7 22.80 8.88 0.56
N PRO A 8 22.93 9.56 1.71
CA PRO A 8 21.93 10.49 2.21
C PRO A 8 21.85 11.80 1.41
N GLU A 9 22.89 12.14 0.61
CA GLU A 9 22.92 13.35 -0.22
C GLU A 9 22.36 13.13 -1.64
N ALA A 10 22.15 11.87 -2.04
CA ALA A 10 21.52 11.54 -3.31
C ALA A 10 20.01 11.90 -3.30
N PRO A 11 19.34 11.97 -4.46
CA PRO A 11 17.89 12.12 -4.51
C PRO A 11 17.16 11.04 -3.71
N PHE A 12 16.10 11.44 -3.00
CA PHE A 12 15.33 10.52 -2.18
C PHE A 12 14.66 9.44 -3.02
N ARG A 13 14.83 8.18 -2.63
CA ARG A 13 14.13 7.01 -3.17
C ARG A 13 13.85 5.99 -2.08
N MET A 14 12.62 5.51 -2.03
CA MET A 14 12.16 4.46 -1.12
C MET A 14 11.35 3.41 -1.90
N LEU A 15 11.65 2.13 -1.70
CA LEU A 15 10.84 1.03 -2.22
C LEU A 15 9.77 0.66 -1.20
N VAL A 16 8.51 0.66 -1.62
CA VAL A 16 7.38 0.25 -0.78
C VAL A 16 7.32 -1.26 -0.68
N SER A 17 7.41 -1.77 0.54
CA SER A 17 7.38 -3.21 0.85
C SER A 17 6.08 -3.63 1.53
N LEU A 18 5.39 -2.73 2.21
CA LEU A 18 4.15 -3.01 2.94
C LEU A 18 3.18 -1.84 2.82
N LEU A 19 1.91 -2.15 2.64
CA LEU A 19 0.80 -1.21 2.66
C LEU A 19 -0.08 -1.51 3.88
N ASP A 20 -0.35 -0.46 4.67
CA ASP A 20 -1.25 -0.48 5.80
C ASP A 20 -2.27 0.65 5.65
N ARG A 21 -3.31 0.66 6.46
CA ARG A 21 -4.34 1.70 6.46
C ARG A 21 -4.62 2.20 7.87
N ASP A 22 -4.60 3.49 8.02
CA ASP A 22 -5.03 4.20 9.21
C ASP A 22 -6.35 4.95 8.94
N ASN A 23 -7.26 4.99 9.91
CA ASN A 23 -8.58 5.62 9.74
C ASN A 23 -8.50 7.14 9.55
N PHE A 24 -7.43 7.80 10.00
CA PHE A 24 -7.24 9.25 9.92
C PHE A 24 -6.22 9.66 8.86
N LEU A 25 -5.16 8.87 8.69
CA LEU A 25 -4.06 9.18 7.78
C LEU A 25 -4.25 8.54 6.39
N GLY A 26 -5.20 7.65 6.25
CA GLY A 26 -5.41 6.90 5.01
C GLY A 26 -4.36 5.80 4.81
N ARG A 27 -3.80 5.72 3.60
CA ARG A 27 -2.75 4.74 3.28
C ARG A 27 -1.44 5.08 3.98
N ILE A 28 -0.82 4.06 4.54
CA ILE A 28 0.50 4.11 5.15
C ILE A 28 1.42 3.17 4.39
N LEU A 29 2.41 3.72 3.75
CA LEU A 29 3.38 3.02 2.92
C LEU A 29 4.64 2.77 3.74
N THR A 30 4.96 1.51 4.00
CA THR A 30 6.18 1.15 4.74
C THR A 30 7.23 0.64 3.77
N GLY A 31 8.44 1.13 3.91
CA GLY A 31 9.56 0.73 3.06
C GLY A 31 10.90 1.18 3.60
N ARG A 32 11.97 0.75 2.92
CA ARG A 32 13.32 1.18 3.21
C ARG A 32 13.72 2.32 2.30
N ILE A 33 14.32 3.36 2.87
CA ILE A 33 14.97 4.43 2.10
C ILE A 33 16.26 3.88 1.50
N MET A 34 16.33 3.85 0.19
CA MET A 34 17.50 3.35 -0.56
C MET A 34 18.55 4.44 -0.77
N SER A 35 18.10 5.68 -0.94
CA SER A 35 18.96 6.86 -1.10
C SER A 35 18.25 8.12 -0.64
N GLY A 36 19.03 9.14 -0.31
CA GLY A 36 18.55 10.48 0.00
C GLY A 36 18.03 10.66 1.42
N THR A 37 17.45 11.81 1.64
CA THR A 37 16.83 12.23 2.90
C THR A 37 15.40 12.69 2.63
N LEU A 38 14.44 12.18 3.40
CA LEU A 38 13.04 12.61 3.35
C LEU A 38 12.72 13.49 4.56
N LYS A 39 12.09 14.64 4.31
CA LYS A 39 11.54 15.52 5.35
C LYS A 39 10.02 15.59 5.24
N VAL A 40 9.35 15.84 6.37
CA VAL A 40 7.89 16.10 6.38
C VAL A 40 7.58 17.29 5.45
N ASN A 41 6.45 17.19 4.74
CA ASN A 41 5.98 18.13 3.70
C ASN A 41 6.82 18.20 2.42
N SER A 42 7.89 17.41 2.27
CA SER A 42 8.62 17.31 0.99
C SER A 42 7.69 16.88 -0.14
N PRO A 43 7.82 17.51 -1.34
CA PRO A 43 7.12 17.04 -2.52
C PRO A 43 7.72 15.70 -2.97
N ILE A 44 6.85 14.74 -3.20
CA ILE A 44 7.20 13.39 -3.61
C ILE A 44 6.26 12.91 -4.70
N HIS A 45 6.66 11.88 -5.41
CA HIS A 45 5.79 11.14 -6.31
C HIS A 45 5.95 9.62 -6.10
N ALA A 46 4.93 8.88 -6.53
CA ALA A 46 4.99 7.42 -6.64
C ALA A 46 5.24 7.04 -8.10
N LEU A 47 6.20 6.18 -8.32
CA LEU A 47 6.51 5.56 -9.62
C LEU A 47 6.10 4.08 -9.55
N ASN A 48 5.33 3.63 -10.53
CA ASN A 48 5.08 2.21 -10.73
C ASN A 48 6.39 1.48 -11.10
N PRO A 49 6.45 0.15 -11.02
CA PRO A 49 7.64 -0.62 -11.42
C PRO A 49 8.10 -0.38 -12.87
N ASP A 50 7.20 0.07 -13.76
CA ASP A 50 7.51 0.46 -15.14
C ASP A 50 7.99 1.93 -15.28
N SER A 51 8.25 2.60 -14.16
CA SER A 51 8.66 4.01 -14.06
C SER A 51 7.61 5.03 -14.51
N THR A 52 6.36 4.63 -14.67
CA THR A 52 5.26 5.58 -14.88
C THR A 52 4.86 6.25 -13.57
N VAL A 53 4.49 7.53 -13.63
CA VAL A 53 4.04 8.26 -12.44
C VAL A 53 2.62 7.85 -12.08
N ALA A 54 2.46 7.14 -10.96
CA ALA A 54 1.17 6.74 -10.42
C ALA A 54 0.45 7.90 -9.71
N GLU A 55 1.20 8.70 -8.95
CA GLU A 55 0.66 9.78 -8.12
C GLU A 55 1.73 10.80 -7.77
N ILE A 56 1.33 12.06 -7.64
CA ILE A 56 2.16 13.16 -7.12
C ILE A 56 1.52 13.66 -5.83
N GLY A 57 2.33 13.84 -4.78
CA GLY A 57 1.83 14.28 -3.48
C GLY A 57 2.92 14.86 -2.59
N ARG A 58 2.69 14.80 -1.28
CA ARG A 58 3.63 15.26 -0.25
C ARG A 58 3.70 14.25 0.89
N ALA A 59 4.86 14.14 1.51
CA ALA A 59 5.07 13.37 2.72
C ALA A 59 4.35 14.03 3.91
N SER A 60 3.07 13.73 4.16
CA SER A 60 2.28 14.39 5.21
C SER A 60 2.77 14.04 6.61
N LYS A 61 3.16 12.79 6.84
CA LYS A 61 3.77 12.30 8.08
C LYS A 61 4.78 11.19 7.78
N ILE A 62 5.82 11.15 8.59
CA ILE A 62 6.86 10.12 8.56
C ILE A 62 6.92 9.50 9.95
N PHE A 63 6.97 8.17 10.00
CA PHE A 63 7.11 7.42 11.24
C PHE A 63 8.35 6.52 11.14
N ALA A 64 9.18 6.56 12.18
CA ALA A 64 10.25 5.59 12.39
C ALA A 64 9.77 4.49 13.35
N PHE A 65 10.37 3.30 13.24
CA PHE A 65 10.09 2.20 14.13
C PHE A 65 11.07 2.22 15.32
N ARG A 66 10.52 2.23 16.53
CA ARG A 66 11.28 2.12 17.78
C ARG A 66 10.79 0.88 18.54
N GLY A 67 11.46 -0.24 18.32
CA GLY A 67 10.90 -1.54 18.69
C GLY A 67 9.63 -1.85 17.92
N LEU A 68 8.51 -2.01 18.61
CA LEU A 68 7.19 -2.27 18.01
C LEU A 68 6.34 -1.01 17.80
N GLU A 69 6.81 0.15 18.27
CA GLU A 69 6.06 1.41 18.21
C GLU A 69 6.46 2.22 16.97
N ARG A 70 5.46 2.90 16.38
CA ARG A 70 5.65 3.90 15.33
C ARG A 70 5.73 5.28 15.97
N VAL A 71 6.88 5.91 15.86
CA VAL A 71 7.14 7.26 16.40
C VAL A 71 7.25 8.25 15.26
N ALA A 72 6.48 9.34 15.33
CA ALA A 72 6.57 10.40 14.33
C ALA A 72 7.94 11.07 14.37
N VAL A 73 8.52 11.31 13.19
CA VAL A 73 9.82 11.96 13.02
C VAL A 73 9.71 13.03 11.94
N ASP A 74 10.53 14.07 12.03
CA ASP A 74 10.54 15.19 11.07
C ASP A 74 11.33 14.85 9.80
N GLN A 75 12.29 13.94 9.91
CA GLN A 75 13.11 13.49 8.79
C GLN A 75 13.60 12.05 8.98
N ALA A 76 13.94 11.42 7.86
CA ALA A 76 14.56 10.10 7.81
C ALA A 76 15.57 10.04 6.66
N VAL A 77 16.59 9.19 6.79
CA VAL A 77 17.73 9.14 5.88
C VAL A 77 17.89 7.76 5.23
N ALA A 78 18.73 7.70 4.21
CA ALA A 78 19.09 6.45 3.53
C ALA A 78 19.48 5.35 4.54
N GLY A 79 18.88 4.16 4.38
CA GLY A 79 19.05 3.02 5.26
C GLY A 79 17.92 2.85 6.28
N ASP A 80 17.17 3.90 6.61
CA ASP A 80 16.03 3.82 7.53
C ASP A 80 14.86 3.03 6.92
N ILE A 81 14.14 2.31 7.78
CA ILE A 81 12.82 1.76 7.48
C ILE A 81 11.78 2.70 8.10
N ILE A 82 10.93 3.24 7.26
CA ILE A 82 9.91 4.20 7.66
C ILE A 82 8.52 3.80 7.22
N ALA A 83 7.53 4.37 7.88
CA ALA A 83 6.15 4.37 7.42
C ALA A 83 5.77 5.80 7.02
N LEU A 84 5.25 5.97 5.81
CA LEU A 84 4.95 7.24 5.16
C LEU A 84 3.47 7.38 4.89
N ALA A 85 2.88 8.51 5.25
CA ALA A 85 1.52 8.90 4.86
C ALA A 85 1.55 10.11 3.91
N GLY A 86 0.50 10.26 3.09
CA GLY A 86 0.33 11.42 2.21
C GLY A 86 0.08 11.08 0.74
N LEU A 87 0.10 9.79 0.39
CA LEU A 87 -0.27 9.27 -0.93
C LEU A 87 -1.51 8.38 -0.82
N THR A 88 -2.34 8.39 -1.86
CA THR A 88 -3.65 7.70 -1.85
C THR A 88 -3.74 6.53 -2.82
N LYS A 89 -2.91 6.51 -3.86
CA LYS A 89 -2.92 5.48 -4.90
C LYS A 89 -1.73 4.53 -4.83
N ALA A 90 -0.59 5.03 -4.34
CA ALA A 90 0.64 4.25 -4.26
C ALA A 90 0.43 2.92 -3.53
N THR A 91 1.12 1.88 -3.98
CA THR A 91 0.97 0.51 -3.50
C THR A 91 2.31 -0.18 -3.29
N VAL A 92 2.29 -1.46 -2.90
CA VAL A 92 3.50 -2.28 -2.75
C VAL A 92 4.20 -2.42 -4.11
N ALA A 93 5.53 -2.50 -4.08
CA ALA A 93 6.44 -2.50 -5.22
C ALA A 93 6.58 -1.14 -5.94
N ASP A 94 5.79 -0.12 -5.61
CA ASP A 94 6.03 1.23 -6.12
C ASP A 94 7.27 1.86 -5.47
N THR A 95 7.88 2.78 -6.21
CA THR A 95 8.98 3.61 -5.72
C THR A 95 8.45 4.98 -5.33
N ILE A 96 8.63 5.36 -4.08
CA ILE A 96 8.38 6.74 -3.65
C ILE A 96 9.67 7.51 -3.76
N ALA A 97 9.63 8.60 -4.50
CA ALA A 97 10.84 9.35 -4.83
C ALA A 97 10.61 10.87 -4.82
N GLU A 98 11.71 11.61 -4.77
CA GLU A 98 11.73 13.02 -5.08
C GLU A 98 11.35 13.24 -6.54
N GLN A 99 10.68 14.35 -6.85
CA GLN A 99 10.16 14.64 -8.21
C GLN A 99 11.22 14.71 -9.33
N SER A 100 12.50 14.87 -8.97
CA SER A 100 13.64 14.84 -9.89
C SER A 100 13.97 13.44 -10.41
N VAL A 101 13.48 12.39 -9.74
CA VAL A 101 13.77 10.99 -10.07
C VAL A 101 12.72 10.49 -11.07
N SER A 102 13.17 9.96 -12.19
CA SER A 102 12.30 9.40 -13.25
C SER A 102 12.35 7.88 -13.36
N GLU A 103 13.23 7.21 -12.62
CA GLU A 103 13.46 5.76 -12.70
C GLU A 103 13.05 5.07 -11.40
N ALA A 104 12.19 4.08 -11.50
CA ALA A 104 11.78 3.27 -10.37
C ALA A 104 12.89 2.32 -9.91
N LEU A 105 12.88 2.00 -8.62
CA LEU A 105 13.75 0.96 -8.05
C LEU A 105 13.29 -0.41 -8.54
N ALA A 106 14.27 -1.31 -8.74
CA ALA A 106 13.95 -2.69 -9.07
C ALA A 106 13.14 -3.34 -7.94
N ALA A 107 11.93 -3.76 -8.24
CA ALA A 107 11.06 -4.49 -7.34
C ALA A 107 10.87 -5.93 -7.84
N GLN A 108 10.66 -6.86 -6.92
CA GLN A 108 10.27 -8.22 -7.32
C GLN A 108 8.80 -8.20 -7.79
N PRO A 109 8.49 -8.82 -8.93
CA PRO A 109 7.10 -8.93 -9.37
C PRO A 109 6.30 -9.75 -8.36
N ILE A 110 5.05 -9.33 -8.14
CA ILE A 110 4.10 -10.09 -7.33
C ILE A 110 3.48 -11.14 -8.26
N ASP A 111 3.61 -12.42 -7.89
CA ASP A 111 3.03 -13.51 -8.66
C ASP A 111 1.50 -13.37 -8.71
N PRO A 112 0.88 -13.67 -9.88
CA PRO A 112 -0.58 -13.66 -9.99
C PRO A 112 -1.18 -14.78 -9.12
N PRO A 113 -2.42 -14.58 -8.59
CA PRO A 113 -3.10 -15.60 -7.83
C PRO A 113 -3.34 -16.85 -8.69
N THR A 114 -3.20 -18.03 -8.08
CA THR A 114 -3.35 -19.34 -8.75
C THR A 114 -4.69 -20.01 -8.50
N LEU A 115 -5.46 -19.51 -7.55
CA LEU A 115 -6.78 -20.00 -7.19
C LEU A 115 -7.79 -18.87 -7.16
N SER A 116 -9.03 -19.14 -7.54
CA SER A 116 -10.14 -18.21 -7.34
C SER A 116 -11.29 -18.87 -6.59
N MET A 117 -12.07 -18.06 -5.90
CA MET A 117 -13.25 -18.48 -5.13
C MET A 117 -14.36 -17.46 -5.34
N THR A 118 -15.60 -17.95 -5.48
CA THR A 118 -16.76 -17.07 -5.61
C THR A 118 -17.39 -16.84 -4.23
N PHE A 119 -17.56 -15.57 -3.87
CA PHE A 119 -18.32 -15.12 -2.71
C PHE A 119 -19.66 -14.56 -3.20
N SER A 120 -20.76 -15.09 -2.68
CA SER A 120 -22.11 -14.62 -3.02
C SER A 120 -22.96 -14.48 -1.77
N VAL A 121 -24.09 -13.82 -1.93
CA VAL A 121 -25.11 -13.76 -0.90
C VAL A 121 -25.68 -15.16 -0.67
N ASN A 122 -25.97 -15.50 0.59
CA ASN A 122 -26.66 -16.74 0.90
C ASN A 122 -28.14 -16.62 0.48
N ASP A 123 -28.54 -17.37 -0.51
CA ASP A 123 -29.91 -17.43 -1.06
C ASP A 123 -30.71 -18.64 -0.56
N SER A 124 -30.15 -19.39 0.41
CA SER A 124 -30.84 -20.54 0.99
C SER A 124 -32.07 -20.13 1.81
N PRO A 125 -33.03 -21.06 2.08
CA PRO A 125 -34.19 -20.81 2.95
C PRO A 125 -33.85 -20.37 4.39
N TYR A 126 -32.59 -20.55 4.78
CA TYR A 126 -32.07 -20.14 6.10
C TYR A 126 -31.33 -18.81 6.07
N ALA A 127 -31.32 -18.12 4.92
CA ALA A 127 -30.68 -16.83 4.79
C ALA A 127 -31.24 -15.82 5.81
N GLY A 128 -30.35 -15.08 6.48
CA GLY A 128 -30.71 -14.05 7.45
C GLY A 128 -31.14 -14.54 8.83
N LYS A 129 -31.13 -15.86 9.10
CA LYS A 129 -31.40 -16.40 10.45
C LYS A 129 -30.19 -16.24 11.36
N ASP A 130 -28.99 -16.34 10.80
CA ASP A 130 -27.74 -16.17 11.51
C ASP A 130 -26.94 -15.03 10.87
N GLY A 131 -26.60 -14.01 11.69
CA GLY A 131 -25.84 -12.86 11.28
C GLY A 131 -26.66 -11.74 10.64
N SER A 132 -26.12 -10.53 10.66
CA SER A 132 -26.75 -9.31 10.15
C SER A 132 -26.09 -8.73 8.89
N LYS A 133 -24.93 -9.29 8.47
CA LYS A 133 -24.13 -8.79 7.34
C LYS A 133 -24.31 -9.69 6.11
N VAL A 134 -25.51 -9.68 5.55
CA VAL A 134 -25.95 -10.66 4.55
C VAL A 134 -26.25 -10.06 3.16
N THR A 135 -25.94 -8.77 2.93
CA THR A 135 -26.21 -8.12 1.64
C THR A 135 -24.96 -8.14 0.73
N SER A 136 -25.18 -8.18 -0.60
CA SER A 136 -24.10 -8.11 -1.59
C SER A 136 -23.21 -6.87 -1.40
N ARG A 137 -23.82 -5.71 -1.06
CA ARG A 137 -23.07 -4.49 -0.79
C ARG A 137 -22.12 -4.63 0.41
N MET A 138 -22.55 -5.28 1.49
CA MET A 138 -21.72 -5.48 2.66
C MET A 138 -20.53 -6.43 2.37
N ILE A 139 -20.78 -7.46 1.54
CA ILE A 139 -19.74 -8.35 1.05
C ILE A 139 -18.75 -7.57 0.18
N ALA A 140 -19.25 -6.79 -0.80
CA ALA A 140 -18.42 -5.93 -1.65
C ALA A 140 -17.53 -4.98 -0.85
N ASP A 141 -18.13 -4.24 0.11
CA ASP A 141 -17.39 -3.28 0.96
C ASP A 141 -16.31 -3.97 1.81
N ARG A 142 -16.58 -5.20 2.26
CA ARG A 142 -15.59 -5.96 3.04
C ARG A 142 -14.46 -6.49 2.16
N LEU A 143 -14.78 -7.02 1.00
CA LEU A 143 -13.80 -7.51 0.03
C LEU A 143 -12.93 -6.35 -0.50
N ALA A 144 -13.52 -5.20 -0.84
CA ALA A 144 -12.79 -4.03 -1.29
C ALA A 144 -11.76 -3.57 -0.25
N ARG A 145 -12.14 -3.53 1.04
CA ARG A 145 -11.22 -3.21 2.13
C ARG A 145 -10.07 -4.20 2.27
N GLU A 146 -10.33 -5.48 2.05
CA GLU A 146 -9.29 -6.51 2.09
C GLU A 146 -8.29 -6.34 0.93
N ALA A 147 -8.81 -6.09 -0.28
CA ALA A 147 -7.97 -5.87 -1.45
C ALA A 147 -7.12 -4.59 -1.36
N GLU A 148 -7.57 -3.56 -0.63
CA GLU A 148 -6.74 -2.38 -0.40
C GLU A 148 -5.46 -2.67 0.40
N GLY A 149 -5.52 -3.61 1.34
CA GLY A 149 -4.39 -3.99 2.19
C GLY A 149 -3.58 -5.18 1.67
N ASN A 150 -4.13 -5.96 0.75
CA ASN A 150 -3.51 -7.18 0.25
C ASN A 150 -3.40 -7.15 -1.29
N VAL A 151 -2.23 -6.82 -1.77
CA VAL A 151 -1.93 -6.68 -3.22
C VAL A 151 -1.95 -8.01 -3.99
N ALA A 152 -1.98 -9.16 -3.30
CA ALA A 152 -2.10 -10.47 -3.91
C ALA A 152 -3.55 -10.86 -4.23
N ILE A 153 -4.53 -10.12 -3.71
CA ILE A 153 -5.96 -10.41 -3.92
C ILE A 153 -6.50 -9.57 -5.07
N ARG A 154 -7.19 -10.23 -6.00
CA ARG A 154 -7.95 -9.60 -7.09
C ARG A 154 -9.43 -9.87 -6.88
N ILE A 155 -10.25 -8.84 -6.97
CA ILE A 155 -11.70 -8.94 -6.82
C ILE A 155 -12.35 -8.49 -8.12
N THR A 156 -13.19 -9.34 -8.67
CA THR A 156 -13.98 -9.07 -9.87
C THR A 156 -15.46 -9.26 -9.55
N GLU A 157 -16.26 -8.21 -9.73
CA GLU A 157 -17.71 -8.32 -9.63
C GLU A 157 -18.26 -9.12 -10.80
N LEU A 158 -19.07 -10.15 -10.52
CA LEU A 158 -19.69 -10.96 -11.56
C LEU A 158 -20.91 -10.24 -12.18
N PRO A 159 -21.31 -10.59 -13.42
CA PRO A 159 -22.43 -9.96 -14.13
C PRO A 159 -23.76 -9.98 -13.34
N SER A 160 -23.92 -10.92 -12.44
CA SER A 160 -25.11 -11.01 -11.54
C SER A 160 -25.20 -9.89 -10.53
N LYS A 161 -24.10 -9.17 -10.26
CA LYS A 161 -23.95 -8.13 -9.22
C LYS A 161 -24.17 -8.59 -7.77
N ASP A 162 -24.42 -9.88 -7.56
CA ASP A 162 -24.65 -10.50 -6.24
C ASP A 162 -23.50 -11.42 -5.83
N ALA A 163 -22.52 -11.58 -6.71
CA ALA A 163 -21.39 -12.45 -6.51
C ALA A 163 -20.07 -11.79 -6.94
N PHE A 164 -19.00 -12.14 -6.27
CA PHE A 164 -17.65 -11.61 -6.45
C PHE A 164 -16.68 -12.77 -6.60
N GLU A 165 -15.91 -12.78 -7.68
CA GLU A 165 -14.78 -13.68 -7.81
C GLU A 165 -13.59 -13.05 -7.09
N VAL A 166 -12.99 -13.79 -6.19
CA VAL A 166 -11.79 -13.42 -5.43
C VAL A 166 -10.68 -14.40 -5.80
N ALA A 167 -9.63 -13.88 -6.40
CA ALA A 167 -8.47 -14.63 -6.84
C ALA A 167 -7.19 -14.15 -6.12
#